data_550de6f2278c384101c789089338b7f8
#
_entry.id   550de6f2278c384101c789089338b7f8
#
_cell.length_a   1.000
_cell.length_b   1.000
_cell.length_c   1.000
_cell.angle_alpha   90.00
_cell.angle_beta   90.00
_cell.angle_gamma   90.00
#
_symmetry.space_group_name_H-M   'P 1'
#
loop_
_entity.id
_entity.type
_entity.pdbx_description
1 polymer ?
#
loop_
_entity_poly.entity_id
_entity_poly.type
_entity_poly.pdbx_seq_one_letter_code
_entity_poly.pdbx_strand_id
1 'polypeptide(L)'
;MNNLLESKGVSLLNLILPKEMVEKVSQSIIKSGAKGVFQISARGSVLTEGGFFEKMFPPPSPEQVLLQALVSDDCITKVTESAIASGNLDKVGSGAVFSMSCNDAHISSSFPSSISSETNNSENTSAQENLEAICCICEKGVAEDIAKAALHCGAPGPTITYGEGGGIRDKIPLLRITKGPEKEFVWCVVDKADADDVFGNMARAGKITEPGRGFMYSIPVHSGLINVSSTISSSAHGANMEQIISALDDLKGNKDWRMSVDSVKTKALKSTFLENLVGLYCIVPRDFYGEVYDAILDSGAPGVSTNFGVMIDADASDSEQRQNEEWALVYTSVGRNNVGSLRSSVEAKINNLGIDSYAFYTLPIPKALTYLGG
;
A
#
# COMPACT_ATOMS: atom_id res chain seq x y z
N MET A 1 13.20 23.23 19.45
CA MET A 1 13.16 21.84 19.96
C MET A 1 11.84 21.29 19.48
N ASN A 2 11.84 20.56 18.36
CA ASN A 2 10.63 19.91 17.86
C ASN A 2 10.25 18.81 18.86
N ASN A 3 9.08 18.91 19.47
CA ASN A 3 8.52 17.86 20.30
C ASN A 3 8.13 16.69 19.35
N LEU A 4 9.06 15.78 19.13
CA LEU A 4 8.79 14.49 18.50
C LEU A 4 8.04 13.63 19.51
N LEU A 5 6.84 13.22 19.14
CA LEU A 5 6.11 12.18 19.88
C LEU A 5 6.62 10.83 19.35
N GLU A 6 7.49 10.20 20.12
CA GLU A 6 7.84 8.79 19.91
C GLU A 6 6.66 7.96 20.42
N SER A 7 5.91 7.32 19.52
CA SER A 7 4.78 6.49 19.91
C SER A 7 5.01 5.03 19.53
N LYS A 8 4.98 4.16 20.54
CA LYS A 8 4.76 2.73 20.38
C LYS A 8 3.26 2.48 20.37
N GLY A 9 2.81 1.55 19.55
CA GLY A 9 1.37 1.26 19.46
C GLY A 9 0.65 2.17 18.46
N VAL A 10 1.21 2.27 17.26
CA VAL A 10 0.60 2.95 16.11
C VAL A 10 0.43 1.96 14.98
N SER A 11 -0.72 2.01 14.36
CA SER A 11 -1.03 1.28 13.13
C SER A 11 -1.25 2.23 11.95
N LEU A 12 -0.83 1.80 10.77
CA LEU A 12 -1.20 2.42 9.51
C LEU A 12 -2.55 1.84 9.07
N LEU A 13 -3.59 2.65 9.10
CA LEU A 13 -4.89 2.31 8.51
C LEU A 13 -4.87 2.65 7.02
N ASN A 14 -5.27 1.70 6.20
CA ASN A 14 -5.38 1.85 4.75
C ASN A 14 -6.81 1.58 4.31
N LEU A 15 -7.32 2.40 3.39
CA LEU A 15 -8.61 2.17 2.76
C LEU A 15 -8.46 2.30 1.23
N ILE A 16 -9.04 1.35 0.50
CA ILE A 16 -9.18 1.42 -0.95
C ILE A 16 -10.66 1.64 -1.24
N LEU A 17 -10.99 2.79 -1.79
CA LEU A 17 -12.37 3.24 -1.97
C LEU A 17 -12.64 3.66 -3.41
N PRO A 18 -13.88 3.47 -3.93
CA PRO A 18 -14.36 4.23 -5.06
C PRO A 18 -14.28 5.73 -4.75
N LYS A 19 -13.94 6.54 -5.74
CA LYS A 19 -13.69 7.99 -5.58
C LYS A 19 -14.88 8.72 -4.95
N GLU A 20 -16.08 8.34 -5.28
CA GLU A 20 -17.33 8.93 -4.77
C GLU A 20 -17.57 8.70 -3.29
N MET A 21 -16.91 7.71 -2.68
CA MET A 21 -17.05 7.39 -1.26
C MET A 21 -16.06 8.13 -0.35
N VAL A 22 -15.02 8.71 -0.94
CA VAL A 22 -13.88 9.28 -0.21
C VAL A 22 -14.30 10.34 0.79
N GLU A 23 -15.09 11.33 0.39
CA GLU A 23 -15.50 12.42 1.26
C GLU A 23 -16.26 11.92 2.49
N LYS A 24 -17.27 11.08 2.26
CA LYS A 24 -18.10 10.52 3.33
C LYS A 24 -17.30 9.70 4.33
N VAL A 25 -16.41 8.82 3.82
CA VAL A 25 -15.61 7.94 4.69
C VAL A 25 -14.54 8.74 5.42
N SER A 26 -13.84 9.66 4.76
CA SER A 26 -12.82 10.53 5.40
C SER A 26 -13.41 11.32 6.56
N GLN A 27 -14.57 11.95 6.37
CA GLN A 27 -15.25 12.68 7.44
C GLN A 27 -15.64 11.77 8.61
N SER A 28 -16.03 10.53 8.33
CA SER A 28 -16.42 9.57 9.36
C SER A 28 -15.25 9.11 10.20
N ILE A 29 -14.13 8.71 9.56
CA ILE A 29 -12.93 8.26 10.26
C ILE A 29 -12.28 9.40 11.06
N ILE A 30 -12.29 10.62 10.52
CA ILE A 30 -11.81 11.82 11.22
C ILE A 30 -12.62 12.07 12.49
N LYS A 31 -13.96 12.01 12.42
CA LYS A 31 -14.85 12.13 13.61
C LYS A 31 -14.63 11.01 14.63
N SER A 32 -14.14 9.86 14.19
CA SER A 32 -13.87 8.71 15.05
C SER A 32 -12.49 8.74 15.71
N GLY A 33 -11.65 9.73 15.34
CA GLY A 33 -10.34 9.93 15.96
C GLY A 33 -9.16 10.00 14.98
N ALA A 34 -9.30 9.67 13.71
CA ALA A 34 -8.26 9.93 12.71
C ALA A 34 -8.19 11.44 12.43
N LYS A 35 -7.07 12.11 12.72
CA LYS A 35 -6.94 13.55 12.50
C LYS A 35 -6.54 13.89 11.07
N GLY A 36 -5.54 13.24 10.53
CA GLY A 36 -5.05 13.43 9.18
C GLY A 36 -5.27 12.19 8.32
N VAL A 37 -5.67 12.40 7.08
CA VAL A 37 -5.86 11.32 6.11
C VAL A 37 -5.10 11.68 4.84
N PHE A 38 -4.10 10.89 4.51
CA PHE A 38 -3.32 11.05 3.29
C PHE A 38 -4.02 10.33 2.14
N GLN A 39 -4.40 11.08 1.11
CA GLN A 39 -5.15 10.61 -0.04
C GLN A 39 -4.26 10.48 -1.26
N ILE A 40 -4.18 9.28 -1.84
CA ILE A 40 -3.43 8.99 -3.07
C ILE A 40 -4.42 8.57 -4.16
N SER A 41 -4.31 9.16 -5.35
CA SER A 41 -5.10 8.74 -6.51
C SER A 41 -4.73 7.34 -6.95
N ALA A 42 -5.74 6.53 -7.25
CA ALA A 42 -5.58 5.15 -7.64
C ALA A 42 -6.59 4.75 -8.74
N ARG A 43 -6.36 3.59 -9.33
CA ARG A 43 -7.33 2.92 -10.19
C ARG A 43 -7.40 1.44 -9.87
N GLY A 44 -8.56 0.87 -10.06
CA GLY A 44 -8.73 -0.58 -10.06
C GLY A 44 -8.26 -1.20 -11.37
N SER A 45 -8.21 -2.51 -11.42
CA SER A 45 -7.91 -3.29 -12.61
C SER A 45 -9.15 -3.96 -13.15
N VAL A 46 -9.18 -4.14 -14.48
CA VAL A 46 -10.29 -4.77 -15.19
C VAL A 46 -9.77 -6.01 -15.89
N LEU A 47 -10.37 -7.16 -15.60
CA LEU A 47 -10.18 -8.38 -16.36
C LEU A 47 -11.06 -8.32 -17.62
N THR A 48 -10.43 -8.21 -18.80
CA THR A 48 -11.11 -8.35 -20.09
C THR A 48 -10.86 -9.76 -20.62
N GLU A 49 -11.84 -10.64 -20.49
CA GLU A 49 -11.82 -11.97 -21.12
C GLU A 49 -12.51 -11.95 -22.49
N GLY A 50 -12.85 -10.78 -22.99
CA GLY A 50 -13.66 -10.56 -24.17
C GLY A 50 -12.94 -10.75 -25.50
N GLY A 51 -13.74 -10.73 -26.59
CA GLY A 51 -13.31 -10.86 -27.97
C GLY A 51 -12.41 -9.70 -28.44
N PHE A 52 -12.01 -9.73 -29.71
CA PHE A 52 -11.10 -8.76 -30.32
C PHE A 52 -11.50 -7.28 -30.07
N PHE A 53 -12.79 -6.96 -30.06
CA PHE A 53 -13.28 -5.60 -29.84
C PHE A 53 -13.07 -5.11 -28.41
N GLU A 54 -13.25 -5.96 -27.39
CA GLU A 54 -13.01 -5.58 -25.99
C GLU A 54 -11.52 -5.43 -25.70
N LYS A 55 -10.67 -6.19 -26.39
CA LYS A 55 -9.22 -6.00 -26.33
C LYS A 55 -8.76 -4.69 -26.98
N MET A 56 -9.50 -4.23 -28.00
CA MET A 56 -9.20 -2.99 -28.71
C MET A 56 -9.77 -1.75 -28.00
N PHE A 57 -10.90 -1.92 -27.29
CA PHE A 57 -11.56 -0.88 -26.49
C PHE A 57 -11.88 -1.44 -25.09
N PRO A 58 -10.87 -1.59 -24.23
CA PRO A 58 -11.10 -2.08 -22.88
C PRO A 58 -12.01 -1.10 -22.12
N PRO A 59 -12.92 -1.60 -21.25
CA PRO A 59 -13.70 -0.75 -20.39
C PRO A 59 -12.78 0.10 -19.51
N PRO A 60 -13.19 1.32 -19.15
CA PRO A 60 -12.39 2.19 -18.29
C PRO A 60 -12.16 1.51 -16.94
N SER A 61 -10.94 1.60 -16.45
CA SER A 61 -10.61 1.14 -15.09
C SER A 61 -11.37 1.98 -14.06
N PRO A 62 -11.94 1.35 -13.02
CA PRO A 62 -12.66 2.09 -12.00
C PRO A 62 -11.74 3.08 -11.28
N GLU A 63 -12.17 4.32 -11.14
CA GLU A 63 -11.46 5.32 -10.35
C GLU A 63 -11.53 4.92 -8.86
N GLN A 64 -10.38 4.83 -8.26
CA GLN A 64 -10.20 4.49 -6.85
C GLN A 64 -9.31 5.51 -6.16
N VAL A 65 -9.32 5.46 -4.85
CA VAL A 65 -8.44 6.24 -3.99
C VAL A 65 -7.89 5.33 -2.91
N LEU A 66 -6.61 5.42 -2.63
CA LEU A 66 -5.98 4.86 -1.45
C LEU A 66 -5.91 5.96 -0.38
N LEU A 67 -6.60 5.75 0.75
CA LEU A 67 -6.47 6.59 1.92
C LEU A 67 -5.55 5.92 2.94
N GLN A 68 -4.70 6.70 3.58
CA GLN A 68 -3.81 6.25 4.65
C GLN A 68 -3.89 7.18 5.85
N ALA A 69 -3.97 6.62 7.04
CA ALA A 69 -3.92 7.38 8.29
C ALA A 69 -3.10 6.65 9.35
N LEU A 70 -2.29 7.38 10.11
CA LEU A 70 -1.61 6.86 11.30
C LEU A 70 -2.58 6.97 12.48
N VAL A 71 -2.91 5.85 13.09
CA VAL A 71 -3.90 5.74 14.16
C VAL A 71 -3.29 5.01 15.34
N SER A 72 -3.54 5.50 16.57
CA SER A 72 -3.16 4.76 17.78
C SER A 72 -3.85 3.38 17.81
N ASP A 73 -3.14 2.36 18.26
CA ASP A 73 -3.69 1.00 18.37
C ASP A 73 -4.94 0.96 19.26
N ASP A 74 -5.02 1.84 20.25
CA ASP A 74 -6.20 1.97 21.13
C ASP A 74 -7.45 2.46 20.39
N CYS A 75 -7.28 3.16 19.28
CA CYS A 75 -8.38 3.74 18.47
C CYS A 75 -8.63 2.98 17.16
N ILE A 76 -7.74 2.07 16.75
CA ILE A 76 -7.77 1.45 15.42
C ILE A 76 -9.09 0.72 15.16
N THR A 77 -9.60 -0.01 16.13
CA THR A 77 -10.87 -0.76 16.01
C THR A 77 -12.04 0.19 15.74
N LYS A 78 -12.18 1.24 16.57
CA LYS A 78 -13.24 2.24 16.42
C LYS A 78 -13.21 2.96 15.07
N VAL A 79 -12.01 3.34 14.62
CA VAL A 79 -11.83 4.02 13.33
C VAL A 79 -12.14 3.07 12.17
N THR A 80 -11.73 1.80 12.27
CA THR A 80 -12.03 0.76 11.28
C THR A 80 -13.53 0.50 11.16
N GLU A 81 -14.23 0.35 12.28
CA GLU A 81 -15.70 0.17 12.32
C GLU A 81 -16.43 1.37 11.71
N SER A 82 -15.97 2.58 12.00
CA SER A 82 -16.50 3.79 11.41
C SER A 82 -16.32 3.84 9.89
N ALA A 83 -15.17 3.38 9.39
CA ALA A 83 -14.91 3.25 7.96
C ALA A 83 -15.85 2.22 7.32
N ILE A 84 -16.00 1.05 7.92
CA ILE A 84 -16.88 -0.02 7.43
C ILE A 84 -18.32 0.47 7.34
N ALA A 85 -18.82 1.06 8.40
CA ALA A 85 -20.21 1.55 8.45
C ALA A 85 -20.49 2.69 7.46
N SER A 86 -19.57 3.68 7.37
CA SER A 86 -19.76 4.82 6.48
C SER A 86 -19.57 4.47 5.01
N GLY A 87 -18.64 3.55 4.70
CA GLY A 87 -18.33 3.07 3.35
C GLY A 87 -19.22 1.92 2.88
N ASN A 88 -20.07 1.33 3.76
CA ASN A 88 -20.73 0.03 3.54
C ASN A 88 -19.73 -1.03 3.04
N LEU A 89 -18.54 -1.07 3.65
CA LEU A 89 -17.45 -1.92 3.19
C LEU A 89 -17.69 -3.42 3.41
N ASP A 90 -18.78 -3.78 4.06
CA ASP A 90 -19.32 -5.14 4.17
C ASP A 90 -19.92 -5.67 2.87
N LYS A 91 -20.15 -4.81 1.87
CA LYS A 91 -20.74 -5.19 0.58
C LYS A 91 -19.66 -5.44 -0.46
N VAL A 92 -19.89 -6.44 -1.31
CA VAL A 92 -19.02 -6.73 -2.45
C VAL A 92 -18.91 -5.51 -3.37
N GLY A 93 -17.69 -5.13 -3.73
CA GLY A 93 -17.41 -4.00 -4.62
C GLY A 93 -17.32 -2.64 -3.94
N SER A 94 -17.54 -2.57 -2.64
CA SER A 94 -17.53 -1.30 -1.90
C SER A 94 -16.12 -0.77 -1.57
N GLY A 95 -15.10 -1.63 -1.58
CA GLY A 95 -13.73 -1.25 -1.28
C GLY A 95 -13.05 -2.16 -0.26
N ALA A 96 -12.02 -1.66 0.38
CA ALA A 96 -11.29 -2.36 1.43
C ALA A 96 -10.90 -1.42 2.56
N VAL A 97 -10.79 -1.97 3.77
CA VAL A 97 -10.13 -1.35 4.91
C VAL A 97 -9.22 -2.37 5.57
N PHE A 98 -7.98 -2.00 5.86
CA PHE A 98 -7.04 -2.89 6.52
C PHE A 98 -5.99 -2.11 7.31
N SER A 99 -5.48 -2.71 8.37
CA SER A 99 -4.48 -2.10 9.25
C SER A 99 -3.17 -2.88 9.23
N MET A 100 -2.07 -2.15 9.30
CA MET A 100 -0.70 -2.67 9.40
C MET A 100 -0.06 -2.11 10.64
N SER A 101 0.45 -2.97 11.54
CA SER A 101 1.14 -2.51 12.74
C SER A 101 2.50 -1.91 12.39
N CYS A 102 2.76 -0.69 12.82
CA CYS A 102 4.07 -0.07 12.70
C CYS A 102 5.03 -0.66 13.75
N ASN A 103 6.30 -0.86 13.36
CA ASN A 103 7.32 -1.22 14.34
C ASN A 103 7.61 -0.03 15.26
N ASP A 104 7.67 1.17 14.70
CA ASP A 104 7.81 2.46 15.36
C ASP A 104 7.20 3.57 14.51
N ALA A 105 6.83 4.68 15.15
CA ALA A 105 6.38 5.89 14.48
C ALA A 105 6.92 7.12 15.20
N HIS A 106 7.38 8.10 14.44
CA HIS A 106 7.84 9.40 14.91
C HIS A 106 7.05 10.47 14.18
N ILE A 107 6.25 11.21 14.94
CA ILE A 107 5.29 12.14 14.39
C ILE A 107 5.57 13.51 14.97
N SER A 108 5.76 14.53 14.13
CA SER A 108 5.92 15.90 14.60
C SER A 108 4.61 16.42 15.21
N SER A 109 4.70 17.33 16.15
CA SER A 109 3.52 17.87 16.83
C SER A 109 2.55 18.61 15.92
N SER A 110 3.05 19.11 14.78
CA SER A 110 2.27 19.79 13.74
C SER A 110 1.67 18.85 12.70
N PHE A 111 2.05 17.56 12.70
CA PHE A 111 1.52 16.61 11.73
C PHE A 111 0.08 16.23 12.08
N PRO A 112 -0.85 16.28 11.11
CA PRO A 112 -2.23 15.87 11.34
C PRO A 112 -2.32 14.37 11.62
N SER A 113 -2.42 13.95 12.87
CA SER A 113 -2.60 12.55 13.25
C SER A 113 -3.46 12.39 14.49
N SER A 114 -4.12 11.25 14.63
CA SER A 114 -4.88 10.91 15.83
C SER A 114 -4.02 10.13 16.81
N ILE A 115 -3.25 10.80 17.65
CA ILE A 115 -2.66 10.17 18.81
C ILE A 115 -3.46 10.64 20.03
N SER A 116 -4.63 10.09 20.23
CA SER A 116 -5.43 10.31 21.44
C SER A 116 -5.64 8.98 22.16
N SER A 117 -5.29 8.94 23.42
CA SER A 117 -5.48 7.83 24.34
C SER A 117 -6.92 7.79 24.89
N GLU A 118 -7.91 7.55 24.06
CA GLU A 118 -9.25 7.25 24.54
C GLU A 118 -9.55 5.76 24.34
N THR A 119 -9.45 5.02 25.43
CA THR A 119 -9.84 3.61 25.52
C THR A 119 -11.36 3.46 25.42
N ASN A 120 -11.83 2.91 24.32
CA ASN A 120 -13.15 2.32 24.24
C ASN A 120 -13.03 0.92 23.66
N ASN A 121 -13.22 -0.07 24.51
CA ASN A 121 -13.35 -1.47 24.11
C ASN A 121 -14.65 -1.63 23.33
N SER A 122 -14.57 -1.77 22.01
CA SER A 122 -15.66 -2.31 21.21
C SER A 122 -15.29 -3.73 20.80
N GLU A 123 -16.04 -4.70 21.26
CA GLU A 123 -15.97 -6.09 20.83
C GLU A 123 -16.96 -6.27 19.68
N ASN A 124 -16.46 -6.69 18.53
CA ASN A 124 -17.10 -7.25 17.34
C ASN A 124 -16.74 -6.51 16.05
N THR A 125 -15.54 -6.77 15.56
CA THR A 125 -15.18 -6.38 14.20
C THR A 125 -15.37 -7.58 13.28
N SER A 126 -16.11 -7.41 12.18
CA SER A 126 -16.18 -8.39 11.08
C SER A 126 -14.87 -8.48 10.27
N ALA A 127 -13.79 -7.90 10.79
CA ALA A 127 -12.49 -7.88 10.17
C ALA A 127 -11.83 -9.26 10.19
N GLN A 128 -11.22 -9.62 9.07
CA GLN A 128 -10.48 -10.88 8.90
C GLN A 128 -9.06 -10.69 9.44
N GLU A 129 -8.55 -11.72 10.07
CA GLU A 129 -7.13 -11.90 10.39
C GLU A 129 -6.46 -12.77 9.31
N ASN A 130 -5.14 -12.91 9.35
CA ASN A 130 -4.37 -13.70 8.39
C ASN A 130 -4.39 -13.17 6.94
N LEU A 131 -4.34 -11.87 6.80
CA LEU A 131 -4.16 -11.21 5.52
C LEU A 131 -2.70 -10.78 5.30
N GLU A 132 -2.32 -10.65 4.04
CA GLU A 132 -1.02 -10.14 3.61
C GLU A 132 -1.22 -9.12 2.49
N ALA A 133 -0.58 -7.97 2.62
CA ALA A 133 -0.54 -6.95 1.58
C ALA A 133 0.71 -7.14 0.73
N ILE A 134 0.54 -7.22 -0.57
CA ILE A 134 1.60 -7.35 -1.56
C ILE A 134 1.69 -6.05 -2.35
N CYS A 135 2.88 -5.47 -2.43
CA CYS A 135 3.17 -4.30 -3.24
C CYS A 135 4.22 -4.63 -4.30
N CYS A 136 3.91 -4.34 -5.54
CA CYS A 136 4.85 -4.44 -6.65
C CYS A 136 5.11 -3.05 -7.25
N ILE A 137 6.33 -2.55 -7.12
CA ILE A 137 6.80 -1.31 -7.72
C ILE A 137 7.43 -1.65 -9.07
N CYS A 138 6.86 -1.15 -10.16
CA CYS A 138 7.30 -1.48 -11.50
C CYS A 138 7.46 -0.26 -12.39
N GLU A 139 8.00 -0.45 -13.58
CA GLU A 139 8.06 0.58 -14.61
C GLU A 139 6.65 0.92 -15.11
N LYS A 140 6.45 2.17 -15.52
CA LYS A 140 5.20 2.64 -16.13
C LYS A 140 4.79 1.75 -17.31
N GLY A 141 3.52 1.37 -17.34
CA GLY A 141 2.91 0.54 -18.39
C GLY A 141 2.99 -0.96 -18.14
N VAL A 142 3.55 -1.42 -17.01
CA VAL A 142 3.66 -2.86 -16.68
C VAL A 142 2.63 -3.28 -15.62
N ALA A 143 2.09 -2.33 -14.86
CA ALA A 143 1.20 -2.60 -13.73
C ALA A 143 -0.05 -3.41 -14.11
N GLU A 144 -0.61 -3.17 -15.28
CA GLU A 144 -1.82 -3.87 -15.74
C GLU A 144 -1.59 -5.38 -15.91
N ASP A 145 -0.45 -5.78 -16.46
CA ASP A 145 -0.10 -7.20 -16.65
C ASP A 145 0.13 -7.89 -15.29
N ILE A 146 0.75 -7.16 -14.33
CA ILE A 146 0.96 -7.64 -12.96
C ILE A 146 -0.39 -7.79 -12.24
N ALA A 147 -1.26 -6.81 -12.37
CA ALA A 147 -2.59 -6.83 -11.75
C ALA A 147 -3.46 -7.96 -12.32
N LYS A 148 -3.45 -8.18 -13.64
CA LYS A 148 -4.13 -9.31 -14.28
C LYS A 148 -3.61 -10.65 -13.77
N ALA A 149 -2.29 -10.78 -13.58
CA ALA A 149 -1.71 -12.00 -13.04
C ALA A 149 -2.20 -12.29 -11.61
N ALA A 150 -2.36 -11.25 -10.77
CA ALA A 150 -2.95 -11.39 -9.44
C ALA A 150 -4.42 -11.83 -9.50
N LEU A 151 -5.23 -11.19 -10.38
CA LEU A 151 -6.64 -11.53 -10.57
C LEU A 151 -6.83 -13.00 -11.05
N HIS A 152 -5.97 -13.48 -11.95
CA HIS A 152 -6.00 -14.87 -12.40
C HIS A 152 -5.70 -15.89 -11.28
N CYS A 153 -5.06 -15.46 -10.20
CA CYS A 153 -4.84 -16.27 -9.01
C CYS A 153 -5.95 -16.12 -7.96
N GLY A 154 -7.01 -15.36 -8.27
CA GLY A 154 -8.11 -15.12 -7.35
C GLY A 154 -7.87 -14.01 -6.32
N ALA A 155 -6.84 -13.18 -6.50
CA ALA A 155 -6.66 -12.02 -5.65
C ALA A 155 -7.84 -11.05 -5.83
N PRO A 156 -8.42 -10.54 -4.74
CA PRO A 156 -9.45 -9.51 -4.82
C PRO A 156 -8.84 -8.22 -5.38
N GLY A 157 -9.53 -7.57 -6.28
CA GLY A 157 -9.29 -6.34 -7.00
C GLY A 157 -7.96 -5.59 -6.77
N PRO A 158 -6.89 -5.89 -7.53
CA PRO A 158 -5.66 -5.13 -7.43
C PRO A 158 -5.88 -3.64 -7.68
N THR A 159 -5.20 -2.81 -6.90
CA THR A 159 -5.26 -1.36 -6.99
C THR A 159 -3.91 -0.81 -7.44
N ILE A 160 -3.93 0.10 -8.40
CA ILE A 160 -2.73 0.70 -8.98
C ILE A 160 -2.65 2.16 -8.59
N THR A 161 -1.55 2.55 -7.93
CA THR A 161 -1.20 3.94 -7.66
C THR A 161 -0.01 4.36 -8.50
N TYR A 162 0.26 5.67 -8.54
CA TYR A 162 1.29 6.27 -9.36
C TYR A 162 2.27 7.05 -8.51
N GLY A 163 3.50 7.16 -8.99
CA GLY A 163 4.52 7.94 -8.31
C GLY A 163 5.84 7.94 -9.05
N GLU A 164 6.88 8.22 -8.33
CA GLU A 164 8.24 8.25 -8.83
C GLU A 164 9.11 7.27 -8.06
N GLY A 165 10.22 6.86 -8.66
CA GLY A 165 11.20 6.03 -7.97
C GLY A 165 12.51 5.98 -8.72
N GLY A 166 13.58 5.82 -7.95
CA GLY A 166 14.92 5.69 -8.48
C GLY A 166 15.84 4.97 -7.51
N GLY A 167 17.05 4.69 -7.94
CA GLY A 167 18.04 3.99 -7.16
C GLY A 167 19.43 4.62 -7.31
N ILE A 168 20.41 4.05 -6.61
CA ILE A 168 21.81 4.51 -6.68
C ILE A 168 22.33 4.60 -8.12
N ARG A 169 21.86 3.74 -9.02
CA ARG A 169 22.24 3.75 -10.44
C ARG A 169 21.76 5.00 -11.18
N ASP A 170 20.68 5.64 -10.72
CA ASP A 170 20.14 6.85 -11.37
C ASP A 170 20.96 8.10 -11.06
N LYS A 171 21.93 8.02 -10.12
CA LYS A 171 22.95 9.04 -9.90
C LYS A 171 23.95 9.13 -11.05
N ILE A 172 24.03 8.13 -11.93
CA ILE A 172 24.85 8.16 -13.14
C ILE A 172 24.03 8.86 -14.24
N PRO A 173 24.43 10.07 -14.71
CA PRO A 173 23.61 10.88 -15.62
C PRO A 173 23.19 10.17 -16.90
N LEU A 174 24.04 9.29 -17.43
CA LEU A 174 23.76 8.53 -18.66
C LEU A 174 22.65 7.49 -18.50
N LEU A 175 22.50 6.92 -17.29
CA LEU A 175 21.45 5.91 -17.01
C LEU A 175 20.12 6.56 -16.66
N ARG A 176 20.11 7.78 -16.12
CA ARG A 176 18.90 8.56 -15.83
C ARG A 176 18.11 8.95 -17.09
N ILE A 177 18.79 9.09 -18.22
CA ILE A 177 18.16 9.50 -19.50
C ILE A 177 17.37 8.34 -20.14
N THR A 178 17.69 7.10 -19.81
CA THR A 178 17.08 5.92 -20.47
C THR A 178 15.83 5.40 -19.75
N LYS A 179 15.61 5.74 -18.49
CA LYS A 179 14.45 5.32 -17.70
C LYS A 179 13.91 6.51 -16.94
N GLY A 180 12.67 6.91 -17.26
CA GLY A 180 11.98 7.96 -16.52
C GLY A 180 11.77 7.60 -15.04
N PRO A 181 11.61 8.61 -14.15
CA PRO A 181 11.36 8.39 -12.73
C PRO A 181 9.98 7.78 -12.46
N GLU A 182 9.06 7.85 -13.42
CA GLU A 182 7.67 7.40 -13.27
C GLU A 182 7.59 5.91 -12.96
N LYS A 183 6.87 5.58 -11.89
CA LYS A 183 6.60 4.21 -11.43
C LYS A 183 5.11 4.00 -11.22
N GLU A 184 4.72 2.74 -11.36
CA GLU A 184 3.42 2.24 -10.98
C GLU A 184 3.56 1.29 -9.80
N PHE A 185 2.58 1.30 -8.90
CA PHE A 185 2.56 0.51 -7.68
C PHE A 185 1.30 -0.33 -7.68
N VAL A 186 1.45 -1.64 -7.79
CA VAL A 186 0.33 -2.59 -7.78
C VAL A 186 0.17 -3.13 -6.37
N TRP A 187 -0.96 -2.83 -5.74
CA TRP A 187 -1.33 -3.29 -4.41
C TRP A 187 -2.36 -4.40 -4.49
N CYS A 188 -2.11 -5.49 -3.77
CA CYS A 188 -3.07 -6.56 -3.52
C CYS A 188 -3.10 -6.86 -2.03
N VAL A 189 -4.28 -7.06 -1.47
CA VAL A 189 -4.44 -7.62 -0.13
C VAL A 189 -5.14 -8.95 -0.28
N VAL A 190 -4.50 -10.01 0.20
CA VAL A 190 -4.93 -11.39 -0.03
C VAL A 190 -4.91 -12.18 1.28
N ASP A 191 -5.63 -13.30 1.31
CA ASP A 191 -5.48 -14.28 2.38
C ASP A 191 -4.04 -14.80 2.38
N LYS A 192 -3.46 -14.98 3.56
CA LYS A 192 -2.09 -15.47 3.72
C LYS A 192 -1.87 -16.85 3.08
N ALA A 193 -2.94 -17.65 2.96
CA ALA A 193 -2.87 -18.95 2.28
C ALA A 193 -2.58 -18.81 0.78
N ASP A 194 -3.02 -17.73 0.15
CA ASP A 194 -2.86 -17.47 -1.28
C ASP A 194 -1.67 -16.54 -1.58
N ALA A 195 -1.07 -15.93 -0.55
CA ALA A 195 -0.07 -14.87 -0.69
C ALA A 195 1.16 -15.31 -1.49
N ASP A 196 1.67 -16.52 -1.29
CA ASP A 196 2.84 -17.04 -2.01
C ASP A 196 2.56 -17.23 -3.51
N ASP A 197 1.38 -17.72 -3.87
CA ASP A 197 0.99 -17.95 -5.26
C ASP A 197 0.73 -16.63 -5.99
N VAL A 198 0.00 -15.72 -5.37
CA VAL A 198 -0.23 -14.38 -5.92
C VAL A 198 1.11 -13.64 -6.09
N PHE A 199 1.96 -13.65 -5.07
CA PHE A 199 3.30 -13.04 -5.12
C PHE A 199 4.13 -13.61 -6.29
N GLY A 200 4.18 -14.94 -6.42
CA GLY A 200 4.94 -15.60 -7.49
C GLY A 200 4.42 -15.29 -8.90
N ASN A 201 3.11 -15.19 -9.08
CA ASN A 201 2.51 -14.86 -10.37
C ASN A 201 2.71 -13.39 -10.75
N MET A 202 2.54 -12.47 -9.80
CA MET A 202 2.84 -11.05 -10.00
C MET A 202 4.32 -10.83 -10.36
N ALA A 203 5.24 -11.49 -9.63
CA ALA A 203 6.68 -11.39 -9.88
C ALA A 203 7.07 -11.87 -11.27
N ARG A 204 6.47 -12.97 -11.76
CA ARG A 204 6.69 -13.50 -13.11
C ARG A 204 6.14 -12.54 -14.18
N ALA A 205 4.94 -12.04 -14.01
CA ALA A 205 4.32 -11.11 -14.95
C ALA A 205 5.13 -9.80 -15.07
N GLY A 206 5.61 -9.25 -13.94
CA GLY A 206 6.44 -8.06 -13.89
C GLY A 206 7.91 -8.30 -14.22
N LYS A 207 8.34 -9.57 -14.38
CA LYS A 207 9.75 -9.95 -14.57
C LYS A 207 10.68 -9.34 -13.53
N ILE A 208 10.24 -9.31 -12.26
CA ILE A 208 10.88 -8.56 -11.18
C ILE A 208 12.33 -9.00 -10.91
N THR A 209 12.69 -10.22 -11.28
CA THR A 209 14.06 -10.75 -11.19
C THR A 209 14.98 -10.32 -12.31
N GLU A 210 14.51 -9.57 -13.31
CA GLU A 210 15.34 -9.00 -14.37
C GLU A 210 15.89 -7.60 -13.98
N PRO A 211 17.04 -7.18 -14.51
CA PRO A 211 17.64 -5.89 -14.18
C PRO A 211 16.70 -4.70 -14.43
N GLY A 212 16.49 -3.89 -13.40
CA GLY A 212 15.74 -2.64 -13.46
C GLY A 212 14.23 -2.77 -13.64
N ARG A 213 13.66 -3.97 -13.45
CA ARG A 213 12.21 -4.19 -13.63
C ARG A 213 11.38 -3.72 -12.46
N GLY A 214 11.96 -3.70 -11.25
CA GLY A 214 11.25 -3.19 -10.08
C GLY A 214 11.66 -3.82 -8.77
N PHE A 215 10.84 -3.60 -7.78
CA PHE A 215 10.95 -4.12 -6.43
C PHE A 215 9.57 -4.57 -5.95
N MET A 216 9.51 -5.74 -5.35
CA MET A 216 8.26 -6.29 -4.85
C MET A 216 8.43 -6.79 -3.42
N TYR A 217 7.43 -6.58 -2.59
CA TYR A 217 7.49 -6.95 -1.18
C TYR A 217 6.11 -7.25 -0.62
N SER A 218 6.08 -7.92 0.53
CA SER A 218 4.87 -8.15 1.31
C SER A 218 4.96 -7.58 2.70
N ILE A 219 3.81 -7.18 3.25
CA ILE A 219 3.63 -6.65 4.60
C ILE A 219 2.50 -7.42 5.27
N PRO A 220 2.69 -7.92 6.51
CA PRO A 220 1.62 -8.52 7.28
C PRO A 220 0.50 -7.51 7.56
N VAL A 221 -0.73 -7.90 7.33
CA VAL A 221 -1.93 -7.13 7.70
C VAL A 221 -2.41 -7.63 9.05
N HIS A 222 -2.63 -6.72 9.99
CA HIS A 222 -3.11 -7.07 11.34
C HIS A 222 -4.57 -7.51 11.29
N SER A 223 -5.41 -6.71 10.65
CA SER A 223 -6.82 -7.00 10.44
C SER A 223 -7.35 -6.24 9.24
N GLY A 224 -8.37 -6.75 8.56
CA GLY A 224 -8.95 -6.06 7.41
C GLY A 224 -10.24 -6.67 6.92
N LEU A 225 -10.95 -5.91 6.08
CA LEU A 225 -12.12 -6.34 5.33
C LEU A 225 -11.89 -5.96 3.86
N ILE A 226 -11.81 -6.97 3.00
CA ILE A 226 -11.43 -6.80 1.60
C ILE A 226 -12.60 -7.18 0.71
N ASN A 227 -13.31 -6.20 0.21
CA ASN A 227 -14.45 -6.34 -0.68
C ASN A 227 -14.29 -5.50 -1.97
N VAL A 228 -13.06 -5.33 -2.41
CA VAL A 228 -12.76 -4.69 -3.71
C VAL A 228 -13.20 -5.64 -4.81
N SER A 229 -14.11 -5.23 -5.68
CA SER A 229 -14.45 -6.03 -6.84
C SER A 229 -13.53 -5.72 -8.01
N SER A 230 -13.06 -6.76 -8.66
CA SER A 230 -12.55 -6.65 -10.02
C SER A 230 -13.73 -6.61 -10.99
N THR A 231 -13.78 -5.61 -11.85
CA THR A 231 -14.75 -5.60 -12.95
C THR A 231 -14.32 -6.66 -13.96
N ILE A 232 -15.05 -7.76 -14.03
CA ILE A 232 -14.86 -8.74 -15.08
C ILE A 232 -15.81 -8.38 -16.20
N SER A 233 -15.27 -7.86 -17.28
CA SER A 233 -16.00 -7.72 -18.53
C SER A 233 -16.06 -9.09 -19.19
N SER A 234 -17.04 -9.91 -18.82
CA SER A 234 -17.29 -11.15 -19.53
C SER A 234 -18.72 -11.19 -20.05
N SER A 235 -18.85 -11.49 -21.34
CA SER A 235 -20.09 -11.96 -21.95
C SER A 235 -20.38 -13.43 -21.60
N ALA A 236 -19.51 -14.10 -20.86
CA ALA A 236 -19.65 -15.49 -20.45
C ALA A 236 -20.16 -15.57 -19.00
N HIS A 237 -21.24 -16.33 -18.78
CA HIS A 237 -21.85 -16.59 -17.48
C HIS A 237 -21.05 -17.58 -16.61
N GLY A 238 -19.71 -17.48 -16.62
CA GLY A 238 -18.83 -18.30 -15.79
C GLY A 238 -18.48 -17.64 -14.46
N ALA A 239 -18.38 -18.43 -13.40
CA ALA A 239 -17.86 -17.95 -12.13
C ALA A 239 -16.38 -17.54 -12.29
N ASN A 240 -15.98 -16.42 -11.68
CA ASN A 240 -14.58 -16.02 -11.64
C ASN A 240 -13.77 -16.90 -10.65
N MET A 241 -12.44 -16.81 -10.69
CA MET A 241 -11.59 -17.62 -9.82
C MET A 241 -11.87 -17.37 -8.33
N GLU A 242 -12.09 -16.11 -7.94
CA GLU A 242 -12.45 -15.72 -6.59
C GLU A 242 -13.77 -16.38 -6.12
N GLN A 243 -14.79 -16.38 -6.97
CA GLN A 243 -16.07 -17.06 -6.68
C GLN A 243 -15.92 -18.57 -6.57
N ILE A 244 -15.07 -19.18 -7.42
CA ILE A 244 -14.78 -20.62 -7.38
C ILE A 244 -14.04 -20.96 -6.07
N ILE A 245 -13.06 -20.19 -5.69
CA ILE A 245 -12.30 -20.37 -4.44
C ILE A 245 -13.23 -20.21 -3.23
N SER A 246 -14.06 -19.17 -3.21
CA SER A 246 -15.04 -18.96 -2.14
C SER A 246 -16.02 -20.13 -2.01
N ALA A 247 -16.57 -20.61 -3.14
CA ALA A 247 -17.47 -21.76 -3.14
C ALA A 247 -16.78 -23.04 -2.65
N LEU A 248 -15.50 -23.24 -2.95
CA LEU A 248 -14.74 -24.38 -2.47
C LEU A 248 -14.43 -24.28 -0.97
N ASP A 249 -14.15 -23.09 -0.45
CA ASP A 249 -13.98 -22.86 0.98
C ASP A 249 -15.27 -23.19 1.76
N ASP A 250 -16.40 -22.71 1.27
CA ASP A 250 -17.71 -22.99 1.86
C ASP A 250 -18.01 -24.49 1.83
N LEU A 251 -17.73 -25.17 0.72
CA LEU A 251 -17.94 -26.60 0.57
C LEU A 251 -17.06 -27.43 1.50
N LYS A 252 -15.82 -27.00 1.72
CA LYS A 252 -14.84 -27.70 2.56
C LYS A 252 -14.87 -27.27 4.02
N GLY A 253 -15.49 -26.14 4.33
CA GLY A 253 -15.56 -25.58 5.67
C GLY A 253 -14.22 -25.10 6.22
N ASN A 254 -13.18 -25.03 5.38
CA ASN A 254 -11.84 -24.52 5.73
C ASN A 254 -11.06 -24.11 4.47
N LYS A 255 -9.92 -23.44 4.69
CA LYS A 255 -9.02 -22.96 3.63
C LYS A 255 -7.74 -23.82 3.47
N ASP A 256 -7.60 -24.92 4.20
CA ASP A 256 -6.36 -25.73 4.23
C ASP A 256 -6.03 -26.38 2.88
N TRP A 257 -7.04 -26.63 2.07
CA TRP A 257 -6.88 -27.20 0.73
C TRP A 257 -6.06 -26.29 -0.21
N ARG A 258 -6.09 -24.97 0.02
CA ARG A 258 -5.32 -23.99 -0.77
C ARG A 258 -3.81 -24.18 -0.59
N MET A 259 -3.37 -24.60 0.61
CA MET A 259 -1.97 -24.78 0.94
C MET A 259 -1.35 -26.05 0.33
N SER A 260 -2.17 -27.01 -0.14
CA SER A 260 -1.70 -28.32 -0.59
C SER A 260 -1.33 -28.42 -2.07
N VAL A 261 -1.69 -27.43 -2.89
CA VAL A 261 -1.66 -27.58 -4.36
C VAL A 261 -0.32 -27.17 -5.01
N ASP A 262 0.52 -26.33 -4.40
CA ASP A 262 1.68 -25.77 -5.13
C ASP A 262 3.02 -25.65 -4.36
N SER A 263 3.33 -26.54 -3.44
CA SER A 263 4.64 -26.54 -2.76
C SER A 263 5.85 -26.75 -3.70
N VAL A 264 5.65 -27.16 -4.95
CA VAL A 264 6.72 -27.53 -5.88
C VAL A 264 7.17 -26.36 -6.75
N LYS A 265 6.26 -25.50 -7.21
CA LYS A 265 6.60 -24.37 -8.10
C LYS A 265 7.20 -23.17 -7.36
N THR A 266 6.78 -22.95 -6.12
CA THR A 266 7.25 -21.84 -5.29
C THR A 266 8.67 -22.05 -4.76
N LYS A 267 9.14 -23.30 -4.67
CA LYS A 267 10.51 -23.64 -4.19
C LYS A 267 11.62 -23.02 -5.04
N ALA A 268 11.44 -22.87 -6.34
CA ALA A 268 12.45 -22.29 -7.22
C ALA A 268 12.65 -20.77 -6.99
N LEU A 269 11.61 -20.06 -6.55
CA LEU A 269 11.67 -18.62 -6.23
C LEU A 269 12.18 -18.34 -4.79
N LYS A 270 12.03 -19.28 -3.86
CA LYS A 270 12.43 -19.11 -2.44
C LYS A 270 13.93 -18.85 -2.25
N SER A 271 14.77 -19.26 -3.18
CA SER A 271 16.22 -19.04 -3.08
C SER A 271 16.68 -17.60 -3.40
N THR A 272 15.77 -16.74 -3.85
CA THR A 272 16.09 -15.38 -4.32
C THR A 272 15.41 -14.28 -3.51
N PHE A 273 14.65 -14.63 -2.46
CA PHE A 273 13.98 -13.63 -1.62
C PHE A 273 14.95 -12.93 -0.69
N LEU A 274 14.76 -11.61 -0.58
CA LEU A 274 15.31 -10.82 0.49
C LEU A 274 14.40 -10.95 1.71
N GLU A 275 14.98 -11.22 2.85
CA GLU A 275 14.28 -11.40 4.11
C GLU A 275 14.73 -10.37 5.15
N ASN A 276 13.93 -10.17 6.19
CA ASN A 276 14.24 -9.28 7.32
C ASN A 276 14.51 -7.81 6.93
N LEU A 277 13.80 -7.32 5.92
CA LEU A 277 13.81 -5.91 5.58
C LEU A 277 12.83 -5.14 6.45
N VAL A 278 13.06 -3.84 6.50
CA VAL A 278 12.15 -2.86 7.11
C VAL A 278 11.90 -1.78 6.09
N GLY A 279 10.63 -1.46 5.86
CA GLY A 279 10.23 -0.29 5.11
C GLY A 279 10.28 0.94 5.99
N LEU A 280 11.00 1.96 5.60
CA LEU A 280 10.97 3.29 6.20
C LEU A 280 10.14 4.20 5.32
N TYR A 281 9.15 4.83 5.89
CA TYR A 281 8.18 5.72 5.25
C TYR A 281 8.26 7.10 5.88
N CYS A 282 8.28 8.13 5.04
CA CYS A 282 8.33 9.53 5.46
C CYS A 282 7.25 10.31 4.72
N ILE A 283 6.31 10.91 5.45
CA ILE A 283 5.30 11.80 4.89
C ILE A 283 5.74 13.23 5.15
N VAL A 284 5.85 14.03 4.09
CA VAL A 284 6.30 15.44 4.14
C VAL A 284 5.47 16.28 3.15
N PRO A 285 5.39 17.62 3.34
CA PRO A 285 4.87 18.51 2.33
C PRO A 285 5.63 18.34 1.00
N ARG A 286 4.91 18.43 -0.12
CA ARG A 286 5.45 18.15 -1.46
C ARG A 286 6.69 18.98 -1.81
N ASP A 287 6.77 20.20 -1.36
CA ASP A 287 7.88 21.10 -1.67
C ASP A 287 9.24 20.59 -1.17
N PHE A 288 9.24 19.70 -0.17
CA PHE A 288 10.45 19.15 0.44
C PHE A 288 10.77 17.71 0.07
N TYR A 289 9.95 17.06 -0.79
CA TYR A 289 10.15 15.65 -1.08
C TYR A 289 11.51 15.36 -1.74
N GLY A 290 11.98 16.25 -2.60
CA GLY A 290 13.26 16.10 -3.31
C GLY A 290 14.44 16.02 -2.37
N GLU A 291 14.50 16.89 -1.39
CA GLU A 291 15.56 16.93 -0.39
C GLU A 291 15.53 15.72 0.54
N VAL A 292 14.33 15.25 0.89
CA VAL A 292 14.17 14.02 1.69
C VAL A 292 14.55 12.79 0.87
N TYR A 293 14.13 12.73 -0.40
CA TYR A 293 14.50 11.69 -1.35
C TYR A 293 16.03 11.56 -1.49
N ASP A 294 16.71 12.69 -1.72
CA ASP A 294 18.16 12.73 -1.84
C ASP A 294 18.85 12.33 -0.55
N ALA A 295 18.35 12.78 0.61
CA ALA A 295 18.91 12.40 1.92
C ALA A 295 18.82 10.89 2.18
N ILE A 296 17.73 10.24 1.77
CA ILE A 296 17.57 8.79 1.87
C ILE A 296 18.59 8.07 0.97
N LEU A 297 18.75 8.50 -0.29
CA LEU A 297 19.73 7.91 -1.21
C LEU A 297 21.16 8.14 -0.74
N ASP A 298 21.50 9.34 -0.22
CA ASP A 298 22.83 9.69 0.28
C ASP A 298 23.20 8.89 1.53
N SER A 299 22.20 8.45 2.29
CA SER A 299 22.36 7.57 3.44
C SER A 299 22.59 6.10 3.07
N GLY A 300 22.67 5.77 1.77
CA GLY A 300 22.99 4.43 1.27
C GLY A 300 21.77 3.54 1.04
N ALA A 301 20.56 4.08 0.97
CA ALA A 301 19.40 3.32 0.57
C ALA A 301 19.55 2.81 -0.89
N PRO A 302 19.18 1.55 -1.18
CA PRO A 302 19.37 0.97 -2.51
C PRO A 302 18.44 1.58 -3.57
N GLY A 303 17.30 2.10 -3.14
CA GLY A 303 16.31 2.78 -3.95
C GLY A 303 15.31 3.54 -3.08
N VAL A 304 14.67 4.52 -3.67
CA VAL A 304 13.63 5.35 -3.03
C VAL A 304 12.43 5.43 -3.95
N SER A 305 11.25 5.39 -3.37
CA SER A 305 9.98 5.55 -4.08
C SER A 305 9.17 6.67 -3.45
N THR A 306 8.36 7.34 -4.26
CA THR A 306 7.52 8.44 -3.80
C THR A 306 6.12 8.34 -4.42
N ASN A 307 5.09 8.39 -3.58
CA ASN A 307 3.72 8.65 -4.01
C ASN A 307 3.35 10.08 -3.64
N PHE A 308 2.57 10.73 -4.49
CA PHE A 308 2.05 12.07 -4.26
C PHE A 308 0.57 12.01 -3.93
N GLY A 309 0.12 12.91 -3.07
CA GLY A 309 -1.25 12.93 -2.63
C GLY A 309 -1.63 14.22 -1.92
N VAL A 310 -2.79 14.22 -1.30
CA VAL A 310 -3.36 15.36 -0.57
C VAL A 310 -3.61 14.95 0.87
N MET A 311 -3.27 15.83 1.81
CA MET A 311 -3.59 15.63 3.22
C MET A 311 -4.96 16.25 3.52
N ILE A 312 -5.86 15.45 4.07
CA ILE A 312 -7.16 15.89 4.58
C ILE A 312 -7.01 16.05 6.09
N ASP A 313 -7.04 17.29 6.57
CA ASP A 313 -6.93 17.61 7.99
C ASP A 313 -8.29 17.97 8.59
N ALA A 314 -8.56 17.46 9.80
CA ALA A 314 -9.77 17.74 10.55
C ALA A 314 -9.84 19.18 11.09
N ASP A 315 -8.68 19.74 11.43
CA ASP A 315 -8.58 21.03 12.13
C ASP A 315 -8.61 22.23 11.17
N ALA A 316 -8.56 21.99 9.83
CA ALA A 316 -8.67 23.05 8.85
C ALA A 316 -10.08 23.67 8.85
N SER A 317 -10.17 24.92 9.27
CA SER A 317 -11.44 25.65 9.50
C SER A 317 -12.18 26.06 8.23
N ASP A 318 -11.53 26.03 7.06
CA ASP A 318 -12.09 26.45 5.77
C ASP A 318 -12.12 25.31 4.75
N SER A 319 -13.30 25.08 4.18
CA SER A 319 -13.54 24.04 3.19
C SER A 319 -12.72 24.20 1.89
N GLU A 320 -12.23 25.40 1.60
CA GLU A 320 -11.40 25.70 0.41
C GLU A 320 -9.90 25.46 0.67
N GLN A 321 -9.41 25.63 1.90
CA GLN A 321 -8.01 25.32 2.27
C GLN A 321 -7.76 23.82 2.50
N ARG A 322 -8.79 23.06 2.86
CA ARG A 322 -8.69 21.60 3.11
C ARG A 322 -8.31 20.75 1.88
N GLN A 323 -8.45 21.29 0.67
CA GLN A 323 -8.35 20.50 -0.56
C GLN A 323 -7.01 20.62 -1.29
N ASN A 324 -6.04 21.43 -0.85
CA ASN A 324 -4.93 21.80 -1.73
C ASN A 324 -3.51 21.64 -1.18
N GLU A 325 -3.31 21.15 0.02
CA GLU A 325 -1.93 20.84 0.44
C GLU A 325 -1.47 19.53 -0.18
N GLU A 326 -0.59 19.63 -1.16
CA GLU A 326 0.07 18.47 -1.76
C GLU A 326 1.17 17.95 -0.83
N TRP A 327 1.14 16.65 -0.61
CA TRP A 327 2.09 15.93 0.23
C TRP A 327 2.74 14.80 -0.56
N ALA A 328 3.88 14.34 -0.05
CA ALA A 328 4.60 13.21 -0.60
C ALA A 328 4.85 12.17 0.48
N LEU A 329 4.62 10.92 0.13
CA LEU A 329 5.04 9.74 0.87
C LEU A 329 6.32 9.23 0.23
N VAL A 330 7.46 9.49 0.85
CA VAL A 330 8.79 9.03 0.40
C VAL A 330 9.18 7.81 1.21
N TYR A 331 9.56 6.71 0.55
CA TYR A 331 9.88 5.49 1.26
C TYR A 331 10.95 4.64 0.60
N THR A 332 11.60 3.83 1.42
CA THR A 332 12.63 2.87 1.02
C THR A 332 12.53 1.59 1.85
N SER A 333 13.18 0.54 1.38
CA SER A 333 13.32 -0.73 2.10
C SER A 333 14.79 -1.02 2.34
N VAL A 334 15.16 -1.24 3.59
CA VAL A 334 16.55 -1.49 4.01
C VAL A 334 16.62 -2.65 5.02
N GLY A 335 17.81 -3.21 5.18
CA GLY A 335 18.04 -4.19 6.25
C GLY A 335 17.81 -3.56 7.62
N ARG A 336 17.25 -4.33 8.55
CA ARG A 336 16.89 -3.87 9.92
C ARG A 336 18.01 -3.09 10.62
N ASN A 337 19.27 -3.50 10.43
CA ASN A 337 20.42 -2.86 11.08
C ASN A 337 20.71 -1.44 10.56
N ASN A 338 20.22 -1.08 9.39
CA ASN A 338 20.47 0.20 8.75
C ASN A 338 19.37 1.23 8.99
N VAL A 339 18.23 0.82 9.55
CA VAL A 339 17.07 1.69 9.75
C VAL A 339 17.39 2.87 10.65
N GLY A 340 18.08 2.62 11.79
CA GLY A 340 18.39 3.68 12.77
C GLY A 340 19.31 4.78 12.21
N SER A 341 20.37 4.39 11.50
CA SER A 341 21.29 5.36 10.89
C SER A 341 20.62 6.14 9.75
N LEU A 342 19.85 5.46 8.92
CA LEU A 342 19.10 6.09 7.83
C LEU A 342 18.11 7.13 8.38
N ARG A 343 17.32 6.74 9.38
CA ARG A 343 16.36 7.63 10.02
C ARG A 343 17.02 8.86 10.59
N SER A 344 18.10 8.70 11.37
CA SER A 344 18.83 9.82 11.95
C SER A 344 19.36 10.81 10.91
N SER A 345 19.83 10.31 9.75
CA SER A 345 20.30 11.16 8.66
C SER A 345 19.15 11.96 8.04
N VAL A 346 18.00 11.33 7.83
CA VAL A 346 16.82 11.99 7.25
C VAL A 346 16.22 12.99 8.23
N GLU A 347 16.12 12.67 9.52
CA GLU A 347 15.66 13.59 10.57
C GLU A 347 16.57 14.82 10.68
N ALA A 348 17.90 14.62 10.61
CA ALA A 348 18.84 15.73 10.61
C ALA A 348 18.63 16.66 9.40
N LYS A 349 18.35 16.10 8.23
CA LYS A 349 18.04 16.88 7.02
C LYS A 349 16.73 17.66 7.17
N ILE A 350 15.67 17.03 7.66
CA ILE A 350 14.36 17.66 7.92
C ILE A 350 14.51 18.84 8.89
N ASN A 351 15.24 18.63 9.99
CA ASN A 351 15.48 19.68 10.97
C ASN A 351 16.27 20.86 10.36
N ASN A 352 17.29 20.57 9.53
CA ASN A 352 18.07 21.61 8.84
C ASN A 352 17.25 22.41 7.82
N LEU A 353 16.22 21.80 7.23
CA LEU A 353 15.30 22.45 6.31
C LEU A 353 14.17 23.22 7.01
N GLY A 354 14.04 23.06 8.33
CA GLY A 354 12.99 23.70 9.11
C GLY A 354 11.59 23.16 8.81
N ILE A 355 11.48 21.87 8.43
CA ILE A 355 10.19 21.24 8.18
C ILE A 355 9.53 20.93 9.53
N ASP A 356 8.44 21.61 9.81
CA ASP A 356 7.73 21.47 11.10
C ASP A 356 6.68 20.35 11.09
N SER A 357 6.13 20.00 9.92
CA SER A 357 5.08 19.00 9.80
C SER A 357 5.55 17.80 8.98
N TYR A 358 5.76 16.67 9.63
CA TYR A 358 6.18 15.41 9.02
C TYR A 358 5.87 14.22 9.89
N ALA A 359 5.85 13.03 9.30
CA ALA A 359 5.78 11.78 10.03
C ALA A 359 6.75 10.74 9.44
N PHE A 360 7.40 9.98 10.33
CA PHE A 360 8.12 8.77 10.00
C PHE A 360 7.42 7.56 10.62
N TYR A 361 7.34 6.48 9.88
CA TYR A 361 6.96 5.19 10.45
C TYR A 361 7.68 4.06 9.73
N THR A 362 7.79 2.93 10.40
CA THR A 362 8.41 1.75 9.84
C THR A 362 7.46 0.56 9.85
N LEU A 363 7.49 -0.22 8.76
CA LEU A 363 6.70 -1.45 8.62
C LEU A 363 7.63 -2.65 8.42
N PRO A 364 7.28 -3.83 8.95
CA PRO A 364 8.03 -5.05 8.70
C PRO A 364 7.86 -5.49 7.25
N ILE A 365 8.96 -5.87 6.60
CA ILE A 365 8.96 -6.48 5.26
C ILE A 365 9.62 -7.85 5.38
N PRO A 366 8.83 -8.88 5.70
CA PRO A 366 9.37 -10.24 5.89
C PRO A 366 9.87 -10.87 4.61
N LYS A 367 9.33 -10.46 3.45
CA LYS A 367 9.65 -11.04 2.15
C LYS A 367 9.70 -9.94 1.08
N ALA A 368 10.77 -9.92 0.31
CA ALA A 368 10.90 -9.04 -0.84
C ALA A 368 11.65 -9.72 -1.99
N LEU A 369 11.50 -9.16 -3.19
CA LEU A 369 12.09 -9.66 -4.42
C LEU A 369 12.53 -8.51 -5.33
N THR A 370 13.72 -8.60 -5.86
CA THR A 370 14.27 -7.71 -6.89
C THR A 370 15.42 -8.41 -7.60
N TYR A 371 15.96 -7.81 -8.63
CA TYR A 371 17.20 -8.26 -9.24
C TYR A 371 18.41 -8.00 -8.33
N LEU A 372 19.11 -9.05 -7.95
CA LEU A 372 20.27 -8.97 -7.03
C LEU A 372 21.63 -8.90 -7.73
N GLY A 373 21.65 -8.95 -9.07
CA GLY A 373 22.89 -9.10 -9.82
C GLY A 373 23.29 -10.58 -9.91
N GLY A 374 23.64 -11.04 -11.07
CA GLY A 374 24.27 -12.33 -11.34
C GLY A 374 25.73 -12.14 -11.70
#